data_380f90cc574fbf1a53cffeec89018e93
#
_entry.id   380f90cc574fbf1a53cffeec89018e93
#
_cell.length_a   1.000
_cell.length_b   1.000
_cell.length_c   1.000
_cell.angle_alpha   90.00
_cell.angle_beta   90.00
_cell.angle_gamma   90.00
#
_symmetry.space_group_name_H-M   'P 1'
#
loop_
_entity.id
_entity.type
_entity.pdbx_description
1 polymer ?
#
loop_
_entity_poly.entity_id
_entity_poly.type
_entity_poly.pdbx_seq_one_letter_code
_entity_poly.pdbx_strand_id
1 'polypeptide(L)' 'MDTTWFQDFLAVLEEGGFTRAAERRAVSQPAFSRRIKALEDWVGASLFDRTTHSVTLTAAGERLSIRLFKQHEVVCKEKV' A
#
# COMPACT_ATOMS: atom_id res chain seq x y z
N MET A 1 11.75 -9.75 1.82
CA MET A 1 10.78 -8.69 2.13
C MET A 1 9.65 -9.25 2.94
N ASP A 2 9.14 -8.47 3.88
CA ASP A 2 8.07 -8.89 4.78
C ASP A 2 6.72 -8.69 4.12
N THR A 3 5.85 -9.70 4.22
CA THR A 3 4.48 -9.60 3.67
C THR A 3 3.68 -8.50 4.36
N THR A 4 4.06 -8.11 5.57
CA THR A 4 3.42 -7.01 6.30
C THR A 4 3.45 -5.71 5.49
N TRP A 5 4.53 -5.45 4.77
CA TRP A 5 4.65 -4.25 3.95
C TRP A 5 3.60 -4.21 2.83
N PHE A 6 3.34 -5.35 2.20
CA PHE A 6 2.31 -5.42 1.16
C PHE A 6 0.92 -5.23 1.75
N GLN A 7 0.67 -5.79 2.93
CA GLN A 7 -0.60 -5.60 3.61
C GLN A 7 -0.80 -4.13 3.97
N ASP A 8 0.25 -3.46 4.43
CA ASP A 8 0.19 -2.02 4.71
C ASP A 8 -0.11 -1.23 3.45
N PHE A 9 0.56 -1.55 2.35
CA PHE A 9 0.33 -0.91 1.07
C PHE A 9 -1.13 -1.07 0.62
N LEU A 10 -1.66 -2.28 0.68
CA LEU A 10 -3.04 -2.54 0.32
C LEU A 10 -4.03 -1.81 1.22
N ALA A 11 -3.71 -1.69 2.51
CA ALA A 11 -4.55 -0.96 3.44
C ALA A 11 -4.68 0.51 3.03
N VAL A 12 -3.58 1.14 2.59
CA VAL A 12 -3.64 2.52 2.12
C VAL A 12 -4.52 2.62 0.87
N LEU A 13 -4.40 1.67 -0.04
CA LEU A 13 -5.21 1.67 -1.26
C LEU A 13 -6.70 1.53 -0.94
N GLU A 14 -7.04 0.63 -0.04
CA GLU A 14 -8.43 0.36 0.29
C GLU A 14 -9.06 1.46 1.14
N GLU A 15 -8.30 2.03 2.07
CA GLU A 15 -8.82 3.09 2.95
C GLU A 15 -8.73 4.48 2.33
N GLY A 16 -7.86 4.65 1.35
CA GLY A 16 -7.70 5.94 0.68
C GLY A 16 -6.91 6.96 1.49
N GLY A 17 -6.21 6.55 2.53
CA GLY A 17 -5.41 7.46 3.34
C GLY A 17 -4.60 6.73 4.40
N PHE A 18 -3.58 7.42 4.92
CA PHE A 18 -2.67 6.81 5.87
C PHE A 18 -3.26 6.70 7.28
N THR A 19 -4.05 7.68 7.70
CA THR A 19 -4.64 7.66 9.04
C THR A 19 -5.54 6.45 9.23
N ARG A 20 -6.45 6.24 8.29
CA ARG A 20 -7.37 5.10 8.37
C ARG A 20 -6.64 3.78 8.17
N ALA A 21 -5.65 3.76 7.28
CA ALA A 21 -4.87 2.55 7.08
C ALA A 21 -4.11 2.17 8.33
N ALA A 22 -3.52 3.15 9.04
CA ALA A 22 -2.82 2.90 10.28
C ALA A 22 -3.78 2.34 11.34
N GLU A 23 -4.97 2.90 11.45
CA GLU A 23 -5.98 2.41 12.37
C GLU A 23 -6.36 0.97 12.05
N ARG A 24 -6.57 0.67 10.78
CA ARG A 24 -6.90 -0.67 10.33
C ARG A 24 -5.82 -1.68 10.66
N ARG A 25 -4.55 -1.26 10.56
CA ARG A 25 -3.41 -2.12 10.87
C ARG A 25 -3.05 -2.11 12.35
N ALA A 26 -3.79 -1.32 13.17
CA ALA A 26 -3.61 -1.24 14.61
C ALA A 26 -2.22 -0.74 15.00
N VAL A 27 -1.71 0.25 14.27
CA VAL A 27 -0.42 0.89 14.56
C VAL A 27 -0.62 2.41 14.56
N SER A 28 0.31 3.12 15.20
CA SER A 28 0.28 4.58 15.17
C SER A 28 0.59 5.08 13.76
N GLN A 29 0.10 6.28 13.42
CA GLN A 29 0.35 6.85 12.10
C GLN A 29 1.85 7.05 11.84
N PRO A 30 2.65 7.58 12.78
CA PRO A 30 4.10 7.69 12.54
C PRO A 30 4.77 6.35 12.27
N ALA A 31 4.39 5.31 13.01
CA ALA A 31 4.95 3.97 12.80
C ALA A 31 4.53 3.42 11.44
N PHE A 32 3.27 3.62 11.06
CA PHE A 32 2.76 3.19 9.78
C PHE A 32 3.49 3.89 8.63
N SER A 33 3.67 5.21 8.74
CA SER A 33 4.39 5.98 7.73
C SER A 33 5.83 5.50 7.55
N ARG A 34 6.49 5.13 8.65
CA ARG A 34 7.84 4.57 8.58
C ARG A 34 7.86 3.25 7.82
N ARG A 35 6.85 2.42 8.02
CA ARG A 35 6.74 1.14 7.31
C ARG A 35 6.57 1.35 5.82
N ILE A 36 5.71 2.28 5.43
CA ILE A 36 5.50 2.60 4.03
C ILE A 36 6.79 3.18 3.43
N LYS A 37 7.47 4.05 4.17
CA LYS A 37 8.75 4.60 3.73
C LYS A 37 9.79 3.51 3.51
N ALA A 38 9.84 2.54 4.40
CA ALA A 38 10.77 1.41 4.25
C ALA A 38 10.46 0.61 2.99
N LEU A 39 9.18 0.41 2.69
CA LEU A 39 8.78 -0.25 1.46
C LEU A 39 9.20 0.55 0.23
N GLU A 40 8.98 1.86 0.25
CA GLU A 40 9.39 2.74 -0.84
C GLU A 40 10.90 2.71 -1.05
N ASP A 41 11.65 2.72 0.05
CA ASP A 41 13.12 2.64 -0.03
C ASP A 41 13.57 1.30 -0.60
N TRP A 42 12.90 0.22 -0.23
CA TRP A 42 13.20 -1.10 -0.74
C TRP A 42 12.92 -1.20 -2.25
N VAL A 43 11.80 -0.65 -2.69
CA VAL A 43 11.41 -0.62 -4.10
C VAL A 43 12.32 0.32 -4.89
N GLY A 44 12.81 1.37 -4.25
CA GLY A 44 13.65 2.37 -4.88
C GLY A 44 12.86 3.49 -5.55
N ALA A 45 11.59 3.64 -5.20
CA ALA A 45 10.73 4.67 -5.77
C ALA A 45 9.61 5.02 -4.80
N SER A 46 9.12 6.25 -4.91
CA SER A 46 7.94 6.66 -4.16
C SER A 46 6.70 5.96 -4.71
N LEU A 47 5.88 5.42 -3.83
CA LEU A 47 4.68 4.68 -4.22
C LEU A 47 3.41 5.53 -4.13
N PHE A 48 3.42 6.55 -3.28
CA PHE A 48 2.26 7.39 -3.04
C PHE A 48 2.61 8.86 -3.23
N ASP A 49 1.68 9.59 -3.83
CA ASP A 49 1.77 11.05 -3.96
C ASP A 49 0.91 11.67 -2.87
N ARG A 50 1.52 12.45 -2.00
CA ARG A 50 0.86 13.07 -0.86
C ARG A 50 0.74 14.58 -0.98
N THR A 51 0.84 15.10 -2.20
CA THR A 51 0.82 16.55 -2.40
C THR A 51 -0.57 17.15 -2.31
N THR A 52 -1.61 16.33 -2.29
CA THR A 52 -3.00 16.78 -2.18
C THR A 52 -3.62 16.22 -0.90
N HIS A 53 -4.88 16.60 -0.64
CA HIS A 53 -5.61 16.09 0.52
C HIS A 53 -5.85 14.59 0.45
N SER A 54 -5.90 14.04 -0.73
CA SER A 54 -6.06 12.60 -0.91
C SER A 54 -4.73 11.98 -1.34
N VAL A 55 -4.53 10.73 -0.95
CA VAL A 55 -3.35 9.97 -1.32
C VAL A 55 -3.63 9.29 -2.66
N THR A 56 -2.76 9.53 -3.64
CA THR A 56 -2.86 8.88 -4.96
C THR A 56 -1.60 8.06 -5.23
N LEU A 57 -1.72 7.10 -6.13
CA LEU A 57 -0.58 6.27 -6.51
C LEU A 57 0.32 6.98 -7.51
N THR A 58 1.63 6.81 -7.33
CA THR A 58 2.60 7.15 -8.38
C THR A 58 2.59 6.05 -9.44
N ALA A 59 3.33 6.26 -10.54
CA ALA A 59 3.46 5.22 -11.57
C ALA A 59 4.08 3.94 -10.97
N ALA A 60 5.06 4.08 -10.07
CA ALA A 60 5.65 2.93 -9.40
C ALA A 60 4.63 2.23 -8.49
N GLY A 61 3.80 3.01 -7.79
CA GLY A 61 2.74 2.46 -6.95
C GLY A 61 1.70 1.71 -7.76
N GLU A 62 1.34 2.23 -8.92
CA GLU A 62 0.41 1.55 -9.82
C GLU A 62 0.96 0.21 -10.30
N ARG A 63 2.23 0.18 -10.66
CA ARG A 63 2.87 -1.07 -11.09
C ARG A 63 2.86 -2.12 -9.99
N LEU A 64 3.18 -1.70 -8.77
CA LEU A 64 3.16 -2.61 -7.64
C LEU A 64 1.74 -3.11 -7.36
N SER A 65 0.76 -2.22 -7.40
CA SER A 65 -0.63 -2.62 -7.16
C SER A 65 -1.11 -3.62 -8.20
N ILE A 66 -0.76 -3.43 -9.46
CA ILE A 66 -1.13 -4.36 -10.53
C ILE A 66 -0.55 -5.74 -10.25
N ARG A 67 0.71 -5.82 -9.84
CA ARG A 67 1.34 -7.09 -9.52
C ARG A 67 0.65 -7.80 -8.36
N LEU A 68 0.33 -7.05 -7.32
CA LEU A 68 -0.34 -7.61 -6.15
C LEU A 68 -1.76 -8.06 -6.49
N PHE A 69 -2.49 -7.26 -7.25
CA PHE A 69 -3.84 -7.59 -7.66
C PHE A 69 -3.87 -8.77 -8.62
N LYS A 70 -2.85 -8.93 -9.47
CA LYS A 70 -2.78 -10.10 -10.32
C LYS A 70 -2.73 -11.38 -9.52
N GLN A 71 -1.94 -11.41 -8.46
CA GLN A 71 -1.89 -12.56 -7.56
C GLN A 71 -3.22 -12.78 -6.87
N HIS A 72 -3.86 -11.71 -6.44
CA HIS A 72 -5.18 -11.78 -5.85
C HIS A 72 -6.25 -12.21 -6.84
N GLU A 73 -6.15 -11.73 -8.09
CA GLU A 73 -7.11 -12.10 -9.12
C GLU A 73 -7.12 -13.59 -9.41
N VAL A 74 -5.95 -14.22 -9.40
CA VAL A 74 -5.88 -15.67 -9.61
C VAL A 74 -6.71 -16.39 -8.56
N VAL A 75 -6.60 -15.95 -7.31
CA VAL A 75 -7.39 -16.53 -6.21
C VAL A 75 -8.86 -16.14 -6.35
N CYS A 76 -9.14 -14.89 -6.68
CA CYS A 76 -10.51 -14.39 -6.77
C CYS A 76 -11.27 -15.02 -7.94
N LYS A 77 -10.58 -15.25 -9.06
CA LYS A 77 -11.22 -15.88 -10.21
C LYS A 77 -11.73 -17.28 -9.91
N GLU A 78 -11.06 -17.98 -9.04
CA GLU A 78 -11.49 -19.30 -8.63
C GLU A 78 -12.77 -19.27 -7.80
N LYS A 79 -13.06 -18.14 -7.19
CA LYS A 79 -14.26 -17.96 -6.39
C LYS A 79 -15.47 -17.53 -7.19
N VAL A 80 -15.23 -16.98 -8.33
CA VAL A 80 -16.27 -16.54 -9.23
C VAL A 80 -16.64 -17.67 -10.19
#